data_5c688f18bb13adf718e2590c59a82ee6
#
_entry.id   5c688f18bb13adf718e2590c59a82ee6
#
_cell.length_a   1.000
_cell.length_b   1.000
_cell.length_c   1.000
_cell.angle_alpha   90.00
_cell.angle_beta   90.00
_cell.angle_gamma   90.00
#
_symmetry.space_group_name_H-M   'P 1'
#
loop_
_entity.id
_entity.type
_entity.pdbx_description
1 polymer ?
#
loop_
_entity_poly.entity_id
_entity_poly.type
_entity_poly.pdbx_seq_one_letter_code
_entity_poly.pdbx_strand_id
1 'polypeptide(L)'
;MSADDRRYIIRFGCPDRRGIVARISSFLADAGGWIVEAAYHTDRDTGWFFTRQEVLADSLPFGADELRTRFVSVAKELGAQADWRISDTAQRRRMVILVSREGHCLYDLLGRVASRELDVDVTAVIGNHLELADITRAHGIPFFHVPFVADQDGRAAAFGQLAQLVDAQRPHAIVLARFMQVLPAGLCAAWAGRALNIHHSFLPSFVGARPYHQAHARGVKLIGATCHYVTAELDAGPIIEQDVTRVYHRDSVSDLVRKGRDIEKIVLARGLRWHLEDRVLLHGNHTVIF
;
A
#
# COMPACT_ATOMS: atom_id res chain seq x y z
N MET A 1 20.21 -7.17 -7.94
CA MET A 1 19.64 -7.65 -9.21
C MET A 1 20.71 -7.56 -10.25
N SER A 2 21.00 -8.66 -10.96
CA SER A 2 21.82 -8.60 -12.18
C SER A 2 21.05 -7.83 -13.26
N ALA A 3 21.73 -7.27 -14.26
CA ALA A 3 21.06 -6.63 -15.41
C ALA A 3 20.06 -7.59 -16.10
N ASP A 4 20.30 -8.89 -16.02
CA ASP A 4 19.46 -9.96 -16.55
C ASP A 4 18.09 -10.14 -15.86
N ASP A 5 17.81 -9.44 -14.74
CA ASP A 5 16.58 -9.64 -13.95
C ASP A 5 15.65 -8.41 -13.95
N ARG A 6 15.96 -7.38 -14.76
CA ARG A 6 15.11 -6.19 -14.90
C ARG A 6 13.83 -6.53 -15.66
N ARG A 7 12.69 -6.14 -15.11
CA ARG A 7 11.36 -6.42 -15.66
C ARG A 7 10.52 -5.17 -15.77
N TYR A 8 9.61 -5.16 -16.72
CA TYR A 8 8.49 -4.24 -16.78
C TYR A 8 7.25 -4.97 -16.27
N ILE A 9 6.58 -4.40 -15.25
CA ILE A 9 5.35 -4.94 -14.68
C ILE A 9 4.18 -4.19 -15.28
N ILE A 10 3.31 -4.88 -15.98
CA ILE A 10 2.09 -4.34 -16.58
C ILE A 10 0.91 -4.77 -15.71
N ARG A 11 0.22 -3.81 -15.07
CA ARG A 11 -1.08 -4.00 -14.43
C ARG A 11 -2.15 -3.41 -15.32
N PHE A 12 -3.24 -4.13 -15.48
CA PHE A 12 -4.34 -3.69 -16.32
C PHE A 12 -5.66 -4.23 -15.79
N GLY A 13 -6.71 -3.38 -15.78
CA GLY A 13 -8.07 -3.75 -15.42
C GLY A 13 -9.07 -3.12 -16.38
N CYS A 14 -10.09 -3.87 -16.81
CA CYS A 14 -11.16 -3.37 -17.67
C CYS A 14 -12.43 -4.23 -17.55
N PRO A 15 -13.59 -3.79 -18.04
CA PRO A 15 -14.74 -4.66 -18.23
C PRO A 15 -14.36 -5.92 -19.00
N ASP A 16 -14.77 -7.09 -18.49
CA ASP A 16 -14.39 -8.38 -19.10
C ASP A 16 -15.01 -8.59 -20.46
N ARG A 17 -14.24 -9.10 -21.39
CA ARG A 17 -14.66 -9.50 -22.74
C ARG A 17 -13.68 -10.47 -23.37
N ARG A 18 -14.11 -11.14 -24.43
CA ARG A 18 -13.26 -12.03 -25.20
C ARG A 18 -12.12 -11.25 -25.87
N GLY A 19 -10.92 -11.86 -25.90
CA GLY A 19 -9.76 -11.37 -26.63
C GLY A 19 -8.81 -10.45 -25.87
N ILE A 20 -9.10 -10.06 -24.62
CA ILE A 20 -8.21 -9.17 -23.84
C ILE A 20 -6.80 -9.76 -23.70
N VAL A 21 -6.70 -11.01 -23.24
CA VAL A 21 -5.40 -11.70 -23.08
C VAL A 21 -4.67 -11.79 -24.41
N ALA A 22 -5.36 -12.23 -25.47
CA ALA A 22 -4.77 -12.34 -26.80
C ALA A 22 -4.23 -10.99 -27.29
N ARG A 23 -5.00 -9.90 -27.11
CA ARG A 23 -4.61 -8.56 -27.57
C ARG A 23 -3.37 -8.03 -26.85
N ILE A 24 -3.30 -8.20 -25.52
CA ILE A 24 -2.12 -7.76 -24.73
C ILE A 24 -0.91 -8.62 -25.09
N SER A 25 -1.08 -9.94 -25.15
CA SER A 25 0.03 -10.86 -25.46
C SER A 25 0.56 -10.68 -26.89
N SER A 26 -0.31 -10.46 -27.89
CA SER A 26 0.13 -10.16 -29.26
C SER A 26 0.90 -8.85 -29.32
N PHE A 27 0.43 -7.79 -28.63
CA PHE A 27 1.17 -6.52 -28.57
C PHE A 27 2.59 -6.69 -28.05
N LEU A 28 2.77 -7.50 -26.98
CA LEU A 28 4.09 -7.77 -26.42
C LEU A 28 4.93 -8.66 -27.35
N ALA A 29 4.34 -9.69 -27.93
CA ALA A 29 5.01 -10.59 -28.84
C ALA A 29 5.50 -9.89 -30.13
N ASP A 30 4.66 -9.02 -30.72
CA ASP A 30 4.99 -8.22 -31.90
C ASP A 30 6.16 -7.25 -31.62
N ALA A 31 6.33 -6.84 -30.35
CA ALA A 31 7.46 -6.02 -29.92
C ALA A 31 8.71 -6.84 -29.55
N GLY A 32 8.66 -8.18 -29.63
CA GLY A 32 9.73 -9.07 -29.21
C GLY A 32 9.77 -9.35 -27.69
N GLY A 33 8.76 -8.93 -26.95
CA GLY A 33 8.70 -9.03 -25.50
C GLY A 33 8.59 -10.47 -25.00
N TRP A 34 9.45 -10.82 -24.03
CA TRP A 34 9.41 -12.11 -23.33
C TRP A 34 8.61 -11.98 -22.04
N ILE A 35 7.41 -12.57 -22.01
CA ILE A 35 6.58 -12.62 -20.81
C ILE A 35 7.15 -13.70 -19.88
N VAL A 36 7.61 -13.28 -18.69
CA VAL A 36 8.19 -14.15 -17.67
C VAL A 36 7.10 -14.72 -16.76
N GLU A 37 6.13 -13.88 -16.39
CA GLU A 37 5.00 -14.24 -15.56
C GLU A 37 3.75 -13.54 -16.05
N ALA A 38 2.61 -14.23 -15.99
CA ALA A 38 1.32 -13.65 -16.30
C ALA A 38 0.24 -14.23 -15.38
N ALA A 39 -0.50 -13.35 -14.72
CA ALA A 39 -1.63 -13.70 -13.88
C ALA A 39 -2.89 -13.00 -14.38
N TYR A 40 -4.01 -13.71 -14.34
CA TYR A 40 -5.31 -13.25 -14.83
C TYR A 40 -6.40 -13.58 -13.81
N HIS A 41 -7.33 -12.66 -13.65
CA HIS A 41 -8.51 -12.88 -12.83
C HIS A 41 -9.72 -12.20 -13.47
N THR A 42 -10.85 -12.90 -13.53
CA THR A 42 -12.16 -12.32 -13.87
C THR A 42 -13.03 -12.34 -12.62
N ASP A 43 -13.37 -11.19 -12.12
CA ASP A 43 -14.42 -11.05 -11.11
C ASP A 43 -15.79 -11.20 -11.81
N ARG A 44 -16.46 -12.33 -11.53
CA ARG A 44 -17.73 -12.67 -12.18
C ARG A 44 -18.90 -11.84 -11.67
N ASP A 45 -18.78 -11.31 -10.44
CA ASP A 45 -19.86 -10.55 -9.82
C ASP A 45 -19.92 -9.13 -10.39
N THR A 46 -18.75 -8.54 -10.67
CA THR A 46 -18.64 -7.20 -11.26
C THR A 46 -18.46 -7.21 -12.78
N GLY A 47 -18.13 -8.37 -13.37
CA GLY A 47 -17.80 -8.48 -14.79
C GLY A 47 -16.50 -7.73 -15.15
N TRP A 48 -15.55 -7.68 -14.21
CA TRP A 48 -14.29 -6.97 -14.40
C TRP A 48 -13.13 -7.95 -14.56
N PHE A 49 -12.28 -7.69 -15.54
CA PHE A 49 -11.05 -8.46 -15.80
C PHE A 49 -9.83 -7.73 -15.25
N PHE A 50 -8.91 -8.49 -14.67
CA PHE A 50 -7.63 -8.02 -14.15
C PHE A 50 -6.49 -8.85 -14.69
N THR A 51 -5.36 -8.21 -14.91
CA THR A 51 -4.11 -8.91 -15.24
C THR A 51 -2.90 -8.19 -14.67
N ARG A 52 -1.92 -8.99 -14.27
CA ARG A 52 -0.57 -8.56 -13.95
C ARG A 52 0.38 -9.41 -14.80
N GLN A 53 1.26 -8.76 -15.55
CA GLN A 53 2.26 -9.44 -16.39
C GLN A 53 3.64 -8.87 -16.12
N GLU A 54 4.64 -9.73 -16.09
CA GLU A 54 6.05 -9.36 -16.03
C GLU A 54 6.72 -9.67 -17.36
N VAL A 55 7.36 -8.66 -17.92
CA VAL A 55 8.07 -8.75 -19.21
C VAL A 55 9.55 -8.49 -18.95
N LEU A 56 10.43 -9.35 -19.46
CA LEU A 56 11.87 -9.15 -19.39
C LEU A 56 12.23 -7.86 -20.14
N ALA A 57 12.85 -6.90 -19.44
CA ALA A 57 13.09 -5.57 -20.00
C ALA A 57 14.01 -5.61 -21.23
N ASP A 58 15.06 -6.45 -21.20
CA ASP A 58 16.05 -6.57 -22.26
C ASP A 58 15.53 -7.32 -23.51
N SER A 59 14.34 -7.93 -23.42
CA SER A 59 13.70 -8.53 -24.60
C SER A 59 13.06 -7.49 -25.52
N LEU A 60 12.79 -6.29 -24.99
CA LEU A 60 12.17 -5.21 -25.74
C LEU A 60 13.25 -4.26 -26.32
N PRO A 61 13.11 -3.80 -27.58
CA PRO A 61 14.07 -2.90 -28.21
C PRO A 61 13.95 -1.43 -27.71
N PHE A 62 13.14 -1.17 -26.69
CA PHE A 62 12.85 0.16 -26.15
C PHE A 62 12.61 0.11 -24.64
N GLY A 63 12.70 1.28 -23.97
CA GLY A 63 12.53 1.42 -22.55
C GLY A 63 11.06 1.52 -22.10
N ALA A 64 10.86 1.62 -20.76
CA ALA A 64 9.54 1.67 -20.11
C ALA A 64 8.65 2.82 -20.61
N ASP A 65 9.21 3.99 -20.89
CA ASP A 65 8.44 5.16 -21.35
C ASP A 65 7.85 4.94 -22.74
N GLU A 66 8.63 4.38 -23.64
CA GLU A 66 8.15 4.01 -24.98
C GLU A 66 7.12 2.88 -24.89
N LEU A 67 7.34 1.89 -24.01
CA LEU A 67 6.34 0.84 -23.75
C LEU A 67 5.01 1.45 -23.30
N ARG A 68 5.02 2.41 -22.37
CA ARG A 68 3.82 3.13 -21.92
C ARG A 68 3.14 3.84 -23.07
N THR A 69 3.91 4.58 -23.88
CA THR A 69 3.39 5.33 -25.04
C THR A 69 2.68 4.40 -26.03
N ARG A 70 3.30 3.28 -26.37
CA ARG A 70 2.72 2.28 -27.30
C ARG A 70 1.52 1.56 -26.70
N PHE A 71 1.52 1.28 -25.38
CA PHE A 71 0.44 0.58 -24.72
C PHE A 71 -0.85 1.42 -24.62
N VAL A 72 -0.77 2.75 -24.71
CA VAL A 72 -1.96 3.65 -24.73
C VAL A 72 -2.99 3.21 -25.77
N SER A 73 -2.55 2.82 -26.97
CA SER A 73 -3.46 2.38 -28.05
C SER A 73 -4.18 1.08 -27.68
N VAL A 74 -3.44 0.13 -27.08
CA VAL A 74 -3.99 -1.14 -26.60
C VAL A 74 -5.00 -0.92 -25.47
N ALA A 75 -4.64 -0.09 -24.50
CA ALA A 75 -5.52 0.25 -23.37
C ALA A 75 -6.82 0.93 -23.86
N LYS A 76 -6.72 1.86 -24.81
CA LYS A 76 -7.87 2.52 -25.42
C LYS A 76 -8.77 1.56 -26.20
N GLU A 77 -8.19 0.65 -26.97
CA GLU A 77 -8.91 -0.39 -27.71
C GLU A 77 -9.66 -1.32 -26.76
N LEU A 78 -9.04 -1.69 -25.63
CA LEU A 78 -9.61 -2.58 -24.64
C LEU A 78 -10.65 -1.94 -23.72
N GLY A 79 -10.79 -0.62 -23.73
CA GLY A 79 -11.88 0.11 -23.07
C GLY A 79 -11.40 1.43 -22.47
N ALA A 80 -12.12 2.51 -22.70
CA ALA A 80 -11.77 3.86 -22.23
C ALA A 80 -11.67 4.00 -20.70
N GLN A 81 -12.21 3.03 -19.94
CA GLN A 81 -12.18 2.99 -18.47
C GLN A 81 -11.12 2.03 -17.92
N ALA A 82 -10.24 1.50 -18.77
CA ALA A 82 -9.18 0.62 -18.33
C ALA A 82 -8.23 1.35 -17.38
N ASP A 83 -8.08 0.81 -16.17
CA ASP A 83 -7.02 1.21 -15.25
C ASP A 83 -5.78 0.39 -15.56
N TRP A 84 -4.69 1.06 -15.89
CA TRP A 84 -3.43 0.39 -16.20
C TRP A 84 -2.21 1.18 -15.76
N ARG A 85 -1.17 0.44 -15.46
CA ARG A 85 0.13 0.99 -15.10
C ARG A 85 1.24 0.09 -15.59
N ILE A 86 2.34 0.68 -16.04
CA ILE A 86 3.57 -0.02 -16.38
C ILE A 86 4.69 0.51 -15.48
N SER A 87 5.29 -0.40 -14.74
CA SER A 87 6.37 -0.12 -13.79
C SER A 87 7.66 -0.78 -14.25
N ASP A 88 8.78 -0.16 -13.89
CA ASP A 88 10.12 -0.66 -14.14
C ASP A 88 10.76 -1.10 -12.81
N THR A 89 11.14 -2.36 -12.69
CA THR A 89 11.72 -2.90 -11.47
C THR A 89 13.11 -2.33 -11.14
N ALA A 90 13.80 -1.72 -12.12
CA ALA A 90 15.05 -1.01 -11.87
C ALA A 90 14.82 0.33 -11.15
N GLN A 91 13.60 0.88 -11.17
CA GLN A 91 13.26 2.11 -10.46
C GLN A 91 12.87 1.79 -9.02
N ARG A 92 13.77 2.04 -8.09
CA ARG A 92 13.48 1.84 -6.67
C ARG A 92 12.30 2.68 -6.23
N ARG A 93 11.35 2.06 -5.54
CA ARG A 93 10.14 2.73 -5.03
C ARG A 93 10.51 3.67 -3.89
N ARG A 94 9.81 4.78 -3.77
CA ARG A 94 9.96 5.77 -2.70
C ARG A 94 8.80 5.69 -1.73
N MET A 95 9.06 5.77 -0.45
CA MET A 95 8.07 5.66 0.62
C MET A 95 8.23 6.78 1.64
N VAL A 96 7.11 7.33 2.10
CA VAL A 96 7.02 8.17 3.28
C VAL A 96 6.24 7.42 4.35
N ILE A 97 6.72 7.47 5.60
CA ILE A 97 6.03 6.85 6.73
C ILE A 97 5.51 7.94 7.67
N LEU A 98 4.22 7.89 7.96
CA LEU A 98 3.55 8.76 8.91
C LEU A 98 3.40 8.04 10.25
N VAL A 99 3.79 8.68 11.36
CA VAL A 99 3.80 8.06 12.69
C VAL A 99 3.24 8.99 13.77
N SER A 100 2.74 8.38 14.86
CA SER A 100 2.46 9.08 16.11
C SER A 100 3.43 8.59 17.22
N ARG A 101 2.93 8.09 18.34
CA ARG A 101 3.77 7.64 19.47
C ARG A 101 4.15 6.16 19.41
N GLU A 102 3.25 5.34 18.87
CA GLU A 102 3.41 3.89 18.81
C GLU A 102 4.44 3.49 17.72
N GLY A 103 5.58 2.95 18.14
CA GLY A 103 6.73 2.72 17.24
C GLY A 103 6.84 1.32 16.65
N HIS A 104 6.04 0.34 17.10
CA HIS A 104 6.23 -1.08 16.74
C HIS A 104 6.19 -1.34 15.24
N CYS A 105 5.28 -0.69 14.50
CA CYS A 105 5.22 -0.81 13.03
C CYS A 105 6.43 -0.12 12.36
N LEU A 106 6.84 1.07 12.83
CA LEU A 106 8.01 1.74 12.29
C LEU A 106 9.27 0.90 12.48
N TYR A 107 9.51 0.37 13.68
CA TYR A 107 10.69 -0.46 13.97
C TYR A 107 10.76 -1.70 13.07
N ASP A 108 9.63 -2.38 12.86
CA ASP A 108 9.55 -3.54 11.98
C ASP A 108 9.86 -3.17 10.52
N LEU A 109 9.24 -2.09 10.00
CA LEU A 109 9.49 -1.61 8.64
C LEU A 109 10.96 -1.20 8.43
N LEU A 110 11.56 -0.45 9.37
CA LEU A 110 12.96 -0.06 9.28
C LEU A 110 13.91 -1.26 9.30
N GLY A 111 13.61 -2.27 10.12
CA GLY A 111 14.36 -3.53 10.15
C GLY A 111 14.30 -4.28 8.81
N ARG A 112 13.11 -4.38 8.21
CA ARG A 112 12.91 -5.04 6.89
C ARG A 112 13.58 -4.27 5.74
N VAL A 113 13.60 -2.94 5.81
CA VAL A 113 14.31 -2.12 4.82
C VAL A 113 15.83 -2.30 4.98
N ALA A 114 16.34 -2.29 6.21
CA ALA A 114 17.77 -2.49 6.49
C ALA A 114 18.26 -3.89 6.07
N SER A 115 17.41 -4.93 6.23
CA SER A 115 17.71 -6.30 5.78
C SER A 115 17.45 -6.54 4.29
N ARG A 116 16.95 -5.54 3.56
CA ARG A 116 16.52 -5.64 2.16
C ARG A 116 15.37 -6.61 1.90
N GLU A 117 14.62 -6.95 2.93
CA GLU A 117 13.36 -7.69 2.77
C GLU A 117 12.29 -6.83 2.08
N LEU A 118 12.30 -5.52 2.33
CA LEU A 118 11.54 -4.52 1.59
C LEU A 118 12.52 -3.65 0.79
N ASP A 119 12.52 -3.82 -0.53
CA ASP A 119 13.36 -3.01 -1.43
C ASP A 119 12.66 -1.69 -1.77
N VAL A 120 12.78 -0.73 -0.86
CA VAL A 120 12.17 0.58 -0.95
C VAL A 120 13.09 1.65 -0.38
N ASP A 121 13.03 2.85 -0.92
CA ASP A 121 13.70 4.03 -0.39
C ASP A 121 12.76 4.78 0.56
N VAL A 122 13.04 4.73 1.87
CA VAL A 122 12.32 5.52 2.87
C VAL A 122 12.85 6.94 2.84
N THR A 123 12.16 7.83 2.15
CA THR A 123 12.64 9.18 1.90
C THR A 123 12.39 10.14 3.06
N ALA A 124 11.41 9.84 3.90
CA ALA A 124 11.11 10.59 5.11
C ALA A 124 10.24 9.78 6.07
N VAL A 125 10.38 10.06 7.36
CA VAL A 125 9.39 9.75 8.39
C VAL A 125 8.84 11.08 8.91
N ILE A 126 7.53 11.20 8.98
CA ILE A 126 6.84 12.41 9.46
C ILE A 126 6.02 12.04 10.69
N GLY A 127 6.30 12.66 11.81
CA GLY A 127 5.63 12.37 13.08
C GLY A 127 4.97 13.60 13.68
N ASN A 128 3.81 13.40 14.33
CA ASN A 128 3.17 14.46 15.12
C ASN A 128 3.67 14.51 16.58
N HIS A 129 4.63 13.63 16.90
CA HIS A 129 5.35 13.58 18.18
C HIS A 129 6.82 13.28 17.91
N LEU A 130 7.70 13.53 18.88
CA LEU A 130 9.16 13.41 18.72
C LEU A 130 9.72 12.03 19.14
N GLU A 131 8.92 11.18 19.78
CA GLU A 131 9.37 9.92 20.40
C GLU A 131 10.10 8.98 19.43
N LEU A 132 9.80 9.08 18.13
CA LEU A 132 10.39 8.22 17.08
C LEU A 132 11.47 8.91 16.24
N ALA A 133 11.83 10.15 16.61
CA ALA A 133 12.80 10.94 15.85
C ALA A 133 14.20 10.32 15.87
N ASP A 134 14.69 9.92 17.04
CA ASP A 134 16.08 9.47 17.21
C ASP A 134 16.33 8.12 16.51
N ILE A 135 15.39 7.17 16.64
CA ILE A 135 15.51 5.89 15.93
C ILE A 135 15.47 6.08 14.42
N THR A 136 14.64 7.00 13.92
CA THR A 136 14.55 7.30 12.49
C THR A 136 15.88 7.86 11.97
N ARG A 137 16.46 8.83 12.68
CA ARG A 137 17.75 9.43 12.34
C ARG A 137 18.91 8.43 12.42
N ALA A 138 18.87 7.51 13.38
CA ALA A 138 19.87 6.45 13.51
C ALA A 138 19.92 5.52 12.28
N HIS A 139 18.80 5.42 11.52
CA HIS A 139 18.74 4.72 10.24
C HIS A 139 19.10 5.60 9.03
N GLY A 140 19.59 6.84 9.27
CA GLY A 140 19.94 7.78 8.20
C GLY A 140 18.75 8.39 7.45
N ILE A 141 17.54 8.29 8.02
CA ILE A 141 16.29 8.77 7.39
C ILE A 141 15.92 10.14 7.98
N PRO A 142 15.55 11.14 7.15
CA PRO A 142 15.04 12.41 7.62
C PRO A 142 13.76 12.24 8.45
N PHE A 143 13.70 12.87 9.62
CA PHE A 143 12.51 12.95 10.44
C PHE A 143 11.97 14.38 10.47
N PHE A 144 10.72 14.57 10.10
CA PHE A 144 10.02 15.85 10.17
C PHE A 144 8.97 15.83 11.27
N HIS A 145 9.00 16.83 12.14
CA HIS A 145 8.00 16.99 13.20
C HIS A 145 6.91 17.96 12.76
N VAL A 146 5.69 17.48 12.68
CA VAL A 146 4.48 18.25 12.36
C VAL A 146 3.49 18.10 13.52
N PRO A 147 3.55 18.99 14.55
CA PRO A 147 2.66 18.92 15.70
C PRO A 147 1.22 19.27 15.30
N PHE A 148 0.27 18.52 15.86
CA PHE A 148 -1.15 18.79 15.70
C PHE A 148 -1.69 19.43 16.98
N VAL A 149 -2.15 20.68 16.88
CA VAL A 149 -2.82 21.39 17.96
C VAL A 149 -4.33 21.12 17.97
N ALA A 150 -4.99 21.39 19.09
CA ALA A 150 -6.38 20.99 19.26
C ALA A 150 -7.39 21.85 18.48
N ASP A 151 -7.04 23.09 18.12
CA ASP A 151 -7.92 23.98 17.39
C ASP A 151 -7.99 23.61 15.89
N GLN A 152 -9.07 24.04 15.22
CA GLN A 152 -9.37 23.67 13.84
C GLN A 152 -8.38 24.30 12.85
N ASP A 153 -7.99 25.54 13.06
CA ASP A 153 -7.09 26.25 12.14
C ASP A 153 -5.67 25.68 12.21
N GLY A 154 -5.19 25.38 13.40
CA GLY A 154 -3.90 24.74 13.59
C GLY A 154 -3.85 23.31 13.04
N ARG A 155 -4.96 22.55 13.13
CA ARG A 155 -5.05 21.24 12.48
C ARG A 155 -5.01 21.35 10.95
N ALA A 156 -5.72 22.33 10.36
CA ALA A 156 -5.70 22.56 8.93
C ALA A 156 -4.30 22.97 8.44
N ALA A 157 -3.62 23.86 9.17
CA ALA A 157 -2.24 24.25 8.89
C ALA A 157 -1.27 23.04 8.97
N ALA A 158 -1.40 22.18 10.01
CA ALA A 158 -0.58 20.98 10.15
C ALA A 158 -0.79 20.00 8.98
N PHE A 159 -2.03 19.78 8.53
CA PHE A 159 -2.29 18.96 7.34
C PHE A 159 -1.74 19.59 6.06
N GLY A 160 -1.78 20.91 5.92
CA GLY A 160 -1.15 21.63 4.81
C GLY A 160 0.37 21.41 4.78
N GLN A 161 1.03 21.55 5.92
CA GLN A 161 2.47 21.29 6.07
C GLN A 161 2.79 19.81 5.79
N LEU A 162 2.00 18.89 6.32
CA LEU A 162 2.14 17.46 6.07
C LEU A 162 2.08 17.14 4.57
N ALA A 163 1.08 17.70 3.87
CA ALA A 163 0.92 17.52 2.43
C ALA A 163 2.15 18.01 1.65
N GLN A 164 2.64 19.21 1.93
CA GLN A 164 3.83 19.77 1.28
C GLN A 164 5.06 18.89 1.48
N LEU A 165 5.28 18.40 2.71
CA LEU A 165 6.41 17.52 3.02
C LEU A 165 6.31 16.18 2.29
N VAL A 166 5.13 15.57 2.24
CA VAL A 166 4.88 14.30 1.53
C VAL A 166 5.07 14.49 0.03
N ASP A 167 4.47 15.53 -0.57
CA ASP A 167 4.51 15.74 -2.02
C ASP A 167 5.94 16.08 -2.50
N ALA A 168 6.74 16.79 -1.69
CA ALA A 168 8.15 17.04 -1.97
C ALA A 168 8.96 15.74 -2.10
N GLN A 169 8.55 14.67 -1.41
CA GLN A 169 9.20 13.35 -1.49
C GLN A 169 8.79 12.56 -2.73
N ARG A 170 7.70 12.92 -3.42
CA ARG A 170 7.13 12.18 -4.57
C ARG A 170 7.02 10.67 -4.30
N PRO A 171 6.35 10.25 -3.21
CA PRO A 171 6.33 8.86 -2.80
C PRO A 171 5.41 8.01 -3.69
N HIS A 172 5.79 6.74 -3.89
CA HIS A 172 4.95 5.71 -4.47
C HIS A 172 4.00 5.11 -3.42
N ALA A 173 4.45 5.07 -2.15
CA ALA A 173 3.67 4.62 -1.00
C ALA A 173 3.73 5.65 0.14
N ILE A 174 2.59 5.92 0.76
CA ILE A 174 2.45 6.73 1.98
C ILE A 174 1.89 5.78 3.04
N VAL A 175 2.66 5.49 4.07
CA VAL A 175 2.31 4.47 5.06
C VAL A 175 1.92 5.13 6.37
N LEU A 176 0.68 4.99 6.77
CA LEU A 176 0.19 5.40 8.09
C LEU A 176 0.52 4.28 9.10
N ALA A 177 1.72 4.31 9.65
CA ALA A 177 2.21 3.35 10.64
C ALA A 177 1.81 3.79 12.05
N ARG A 178 0.55 3.56 12.41
CA ARG A 178 -0.06 4.05 13.66
C ARG A 178 -0.09 5.59 13.74
N PHE A 179 -0.36 6.24 12.61
CA PHE A 179 -0.60 7.68 12.57
C PHE A 179 -2.02 8.00 13.03
N MET A 180 -2.15 8.48 14.25
CA MET A 180 -3.42 8.62 14.96
C MET A 180 -4.15 9.93 14.63
N GLN A 181 -4.03 10.42 13.39
CA GLN A 181 -4.77 11.57 12.87
C GLN A 181 -5.66 11.14 11.70
N VAL A 182 -6.91 11.56 11.73
CA VAL A 182 -7.85 11.33 10.63
C VAL A 182 -7.54 12.32 9.51
N LEU A 183 -7.16 11.81 8.35
CA LEU A 183 -6.85 12.63 7.18
C LEU A 183 -8.10 13.33 6.64
N PRO A 184 -8.01 14.62 6.27
CA PRO A 184 -9.11 15.29 5.60
C PRO A 184 -9.38 14.70 4.21
N ALA A 185 -10.63 14.76 3.75
CA ALA A 185 -11.08 14.16 2.50
C ALA A 185 -10.23 14.58 1.27
N GLY A 186 -9.75 15.84 1.25
CA GLY A 186 -8.86 16.33 0.19
C GLY A 186 -7.54 15.57 0.11
N LEU A 187 -6.91 15.23 1.25
CA LEU A 187 -5.68 14.44 1.27
C LEU A 187 -5.96 12.97 0.93
N CYS A 188 -7.08 12.42 1.39
CA CYS A 188 -7.49 11.06 1.01
C CYS A 188 -7.64 10.94 -0.51
N ALA A 189 -8.27 11.93 -1.16
CA ALA A 189 -8.41 11.96 -2.61
C ALA A 189 -7.06 12.14 -3.34
N ALA A 190 -6.20 13.05 -2.87
CA ALA A 190 -4.89 13.31 -3.46
C ALA A 190 -3.93 12.11 -3.36
N TRP A 191 -4.08 11.31 -2.31
CA TRP A 191 -3.24 10.14 -2.05
C TRP A 191 -3.93 8.81 -2.35
N ALA A 192 -5.08 8.84 -3.05
CA ALA A 192 -5.85 7.64 -3.39
C ALA A 192 -4.98 6.57 -4.08
N GLY A 193 -5.15 5.31 -3.67
CA GLY A 193 -4.41 4.17 -4.21
C GLY A 193 -2.93 4.10 -3.85
N ARG A 194 -2.40 5.04 -3.04
CA ARG A 194 -0.99 5.03 -2.56
C ARG A 194 -0.84 5.33 -1.06
N ALA A 195 -1.90 5.70 -0.35
CA ALA A 195 -1.90 5.80 1.11
C ALA A 195 -2.44 4.51 1.72
N LEU A 196 -1.61 3.82 2.52
CA LEU A 196 -1.92 2.59 3.21
C LEU A 196 -2.00 2.86 4.71
N ASN A 197 -3.03 2.34 5.38
CA ASN A 197 -3.19 2.43 6.82
C ASN A 197 -3.17 1.04 7.46
N ILE A 198 -2.55 0.93 8.63
CA ILE A 198 -2.73 -0.22 9.51
C ILE A 198 -3.78 0.10 10.57
N HIS A 199 -4.88 -0.62 10.51
CA HIS A 199 -5.94 -0.55 11.50
C HIS A 199 -5.83 -1.73 12.47
N HIS A 200 -5.90 -1.43 13.77
CA HIS A 200 -5.65 -2.37 14.86
C HIS A 200 -6.88 -3.22 15.25
N SER A 201 -7.72 -3.56 14.26
CA SER A 201 -8.77 -4.57 14.39
C SER A 201 -9.00 -5.30 13.07
N PHE A 202 -9.70 -6.42 13.14
CA PHE A 202 -10.18 -7.14 11.97
C PHE A 202 -11.45 -6.46 11.47
N LEU A 203 -11.32 -5.55 10.49
CA LEU A 203 -12.45 -4.82 9.92
C LEU A 203 -13.46 -5.79 9.28
N PRO A 204 -14.76 -5.51 9.37
CA PRO A 204 -15.42 -4.30 9.93
C PRO A 204 -15.68 -4.34 11.44
N SER A 205 -15.04 -5.23 12.20
CA SER A 205 -15.27 -5.39 13.64
C SER A 205 -14.49 -4.37 14.47
N PHE A 206 -15.05 -3.92 15.60
CA PHE A 206 -14.42 -3.05 16.60
C PHE A 206 -13.87 -1.74 16.03
N VAL A 207 -14.70 -1.04 15.26
CA VAL A 207 -14.40 0.30 14.76
C VAL A 207 -14.31 1.30 15.93
N GLY A 208 -13.37 2.25 15.85
CA GLY A 208 -13.20 3.32 16.81
C GLY A 208 -12.09 3.09 17.83
N ALA A 209 -12.19 3.79 19.00
CA ALA A 209 -11.13 3.83 20.00
C ALA A 209 -11.06 2.57 20.87
N ARG A 210 -9.83 2.17 21.27
CA ARG A 210 -9.54 1.08 22.23
C ARG A 210 -10.12 -0.30 21.83
N PRO A 211 -9.93 -0.80 20.60
CA PRO A 211 -10.53 -2.05 20.13
C PRO A 211 -10.15 -3.25 20.99
N TYR A 212 -8.94 -3.32 21.55
CA TYR A 212 -8.51 -4.42 22.43
C TYR A 212 -9.27 -4.45 23.76
N HIS A 213 -9.67 -3.30 24.32
CA HIS A 213 -10.52 -3.25 25.51
C HIS A 213 -11.93 -3.74 25.18
N GLN A 214 -12.47 -3.33 24.02
CA GLN A 214 -13.78 -3.79 23.55
C GLN A 214 -13.76 -5.30 23.30
N ALA A 215 -12.72 -5.81 22.64
CA ALA A 215 -12.52 -7.22 22.35
C ALA A 215 -12.45 -8.07 23.63
N HIS A 216 -11.67 -7.62 24.63
CA HIS A 216 -11.56 -8.29 25.92
C HIS A 216 -12.90 -8.30 26.65
N ALA A 217 -13.58 -7.15 26.79
CA ALA A 217 -14.88 -7.05 27.45
C ALA A 217 -15.95 -7.93 26.77
N ARG A 218 -15.88 -8.10 25.44
CA ARG A 218 -16.78 -8.96 24.68
C ARG A 218 -16.43 -10.44 24.78
N GLY A 219 -15.26 -10.79 25.30
CA GLY A 219 -14.79 -12.17 25.42
C GLY A 219 -14.54 -12.86 24.08
N VAL A 220 -14.04 -12.11 23.07
CA VAL A 220 -13.76 -12.64 21.72
C VAL A 220 -12.68 -13.72 21.76
N LYS A 221 -12.66 -14.58 20.77
CA LYS A 221 -11.67 -15.68 20.63
C LYS A 221 -10.58 -15.36 19.62
N LEU A 222 -10.77 -14.33 18.82
CA LEU A 222 -9.81 -13.84 17.84
C LEU A 222 -9.73 -12.33 17.91
N ILE A 223 -8.53 -11.79 17.74
CA ILE A 223 -8.25 -10.38 17.44
C ILE A 223 -7.42 -10.33 16.17
N GLY A 224 -7.41 -9.20 15.48
CA GLY A 224 -6.67 -9.09 14.23
C GLY A 224 -6.29 -7.65 13.90
N ALA A 225 -5.73 -7.50 12.71
CA ALA A 225 -5.36 -6.22 12.13
C ALA A 225 -5.72 -6.19 10.65
N THR A 226 -5.88 -5.00 10.09
CA THR A 226 -6.23 -4.78 8.70
C THR A 226 -5.32 -3.73 8.08
N CYS A 227 -4.66 -4.06 6.98
CA CYS A 227 -4.00 -3.09 6.09
C CYS A 227 -4.97 -2.77 4.95
N HIS A 228 -5.28 -1.49 4.76
CA HIS A 228 -6.21 -1.03 3.73
C HIS A 228 -5.74 0.28 3.11
N TYR A 229 -6.24 0.60 1.93
CA TYR A 229 -6.06 1.93 1.37
C TYR A 229 -6.91 2.95 2.12
N VAL A 230 -6.36 4.16 2.27
CA VAL A 230 -7.07 5.25 2.93
C VAL A 230 -8.11 5.86 1.98
N THR A 231 -9.31 6.08 2.51
CA THR A 231 -10.42 6.77 1.84
C THR A 231 -10.96 7.89 2.74
N ALA A 232 -11.86 8.72 2.21
CA ALA A 232 -12.49 9.79 2.99
C ALA A 232 -13.38 9.24 4.12
N GLU A 233 -13.95 8.06 3.93
CA GLU A 233 -14.67 7.34 4.97
C GLU A 233 -13.68 6.60 5.87
N LEU A 234 -13.77 6.83 7.18
CA LEU A 234 -12.83 6.30 8.15
C LEU A 234 -12.88 4.76 8.19
N ASP A 235 -11.72 4.13 8.05
CA ASP A 235 -11.52 2.68 8.12
C ASP A 235 -12.38 1.85 7.14
N ALA A 236 -12.92 2.48 6.09
CA ALA A 236 -13.81 1.86 5.10
C ALA A 236 -13.15 1.63 3.71
N GLY A 237 -11.87 1.93 3.58
CA GLY A 237 -11.15 1.78 2.31
C GLY A 237 -10.87 0.33 1.91
N PRO A 238 -10.51 0.09 0.64
CA PRO A 238 -10.24 -1.24 0.10
C PRO A 238 -9.19 -1.99 0.91
N ILE A 239 -9.53 -3.20 1.36
CA ILE A 239 -8.67 -4.04 2.20
C ILE A 239 -7.60 -4.68 1.33
N ILE A 240 -6.33 -4.59 1.78
CA ILE A 240 -5.19 -5.21 1.11
C ILE A 240 -4.81 -6.52 1.80
N GLU A 241 -4.70 -6.51 3.14
CA GLU A 241 -4.29 -7.67 3.93
C GLU A 241 -4.99 -7.66 5.28
N GLN A 242 -5.33 -8.84 5.77
CA GLN A 242 -5.86 -9.06 7.11
C GLN A 242 -5.24 -10.31 7.71
N ASP A 243 -5.02 -10.29 9.03
CA ASP A 243 -4.63 -11.49 9.76
C ASP A 243 -5.20 -11.45 11.18
N VAL A 244 -5.27 -12.63 11.82
CA VAL A 244 -5.87 -12.81 13.14
C VAL A 244 -4.97 -13.63 14.04
N THR A 245 -5.13 -13.43 15.36
CA THR A 245 -4.51 -14.30 16.37
C THR A 245 -5.50 -14.72 17.43
N ARG A 246 -5.25 -15.87 18.05
CA ARG A 246 -6.13 -16.44 19.04
C ARG A 246 -5.97 -15.77 20.41
N VAL A 247 -7.11 -15.53 21.07
CA VAL A 247 -7.21 -15.03 22.45
C VAL A 247 -7.64 -16.18 23.36
N TYR A 248 -6.97 -16.30 24.49
CA TYR A 248 -7.24 -17.31 25.51
C TYR A 248 -7.93 -16.69 26.72
N HIS A 249 -8.60 -17.51 27.54
CA HIS A 249 -9.35 -17.06 28.71
C HIS A 249 -8.50 -16.34 29.78
N ARG A 250 -7.20 -16.58 29.81
CA ARG A 250 -6.25 -15.98 30.74
C ARG A 250 -5.57 -14.71 30.20
N ASP A 251 -5.80 -14.36 28.94
CA ASP A 251 -5.17 -13.19 28.35
C ASP A 251 -5.81 -11.90 28.93
N SER A 252 -4.99 -11.04 29.48
CA SER A 252 -5.36 -9.71 29.92
C SER A 252 -5.48 -8.74 28.73
N VAL A 253 -6.01 -7.54 28.96
CA VAL A 253 -6.01 -6.48 27.94
C VAL A 253 -4.59 -6.17 27.45
N SER A 254 -3.60 -6.15 28.33
CA SER A 254 -2.19 -5.94 27.96
C SER A 254 -1.64 -7.05 27.07
N ASP A 255 -2.07 -8.31 27.29
CA ASP A 255 -1.70 -9.41 26.41
C ASP A 255 -2.34 -9.26 25.02
N LEU A 256 -3.60 -8.83 24.95
CA LEU A 256 -4.27 -8.55 23.69
C LEU A 256 -3.55 -7.41 22.92
N VAL A 257 -3.15 -6.34 23.61
CA VAL A 257 -2.37 -5.25 23.01
C VAL A 257 -1.05 -5.77 22.44
N ARG A 258 -0.31 -6.59 23.21
CA ARG A 258 0.97 -7.16 22.77
C ARG A 258 0.79 -8.05 21.54
N LYS A 259 -0.16 -8.99 21.57
CA LYS A 259 -0.51 -9.86 20.44
C LYS A 259 -0.96 -9.06 19.22
N GLY A 260 -1.76 -8.01 19.44
CA GLY A 260 -2.21 -7.12 18.39
C GLY A 260 -1.06 -6.40 17.70
N ARG A 261 -0.12 -5.85 18.44
CA ARG A 261 1.08 -5.20 17.88
C ARG A 261 1.90 -6.17 17.01
N ASP A 262 1.98 -7.46 17.38
CA ASP A 262 2.69 -8.46 16.58
C ASP A 262 1.99 -8.70 15.24
N ILE A 263 0.67 -8.80 15.22
CA ILE A 263 -0.12 -8.95 13.99
C ILE A 263 -0.08 -7.68 13.13
N GLU A 264 -0.20 -6.50 13.74
CA GLU A 264 -0.14 -5.21 13.02
C GLU A 264 1.16 -5.10 12.19
N LYS A 265 2.32 -5.48 12.74
CA LYS A 265 3.60 -5.49 12.03
C LYS A 265 3.55 -6.37 10.78
N ILE A 266 3.07 -7.60 10.93
CA ILE A 266 3.05 -8.60 9.85
C ILE A 266 2.09 -8.17 8.74
N VAL A 267 0.87 -7.75 9.10
CA VAL A 267 -0.17 -7.34 8.17
C VAL A 267 0.26 -6.11 7.37
N LEU A 268 0.82 -5.10 8.05
CA LEU A 268 1.33 -3.91 7.38
C LEU A 268 2.47 -4.24 6.41
N ALA A 269 3.43 -5.04 6.83
CA ALA A 269 4.58 -5.40 6.00
C ALA A 269 4.18 -6.21 4.76
N ARG A 270 3.23 -7.17 4.90
CA ARG A 270 2.70 -7.94 3.76
C ARG A 270 1.94 -7.05 2.78
N GLY A 271 0.98 -6.26 3.27
CA GLY A 271 0.18 -5.37 2.42
C GLY A 271 1.04 -4.34 1.70
N LEU A 272 2.03 -3.77 2.38
CA LEU A 272 2.99 -2.85 1.79
C LEU A 272 3.85 -3.52 0.71
N ARG A 273 4.35 -4.74 0.95
CA ARG A 273 5.11 -5.51 -0.04
C ARG A 273 4.31 -5.69 -1.32
N TRP A 274 3.08 -6.19 -1.23
CA TRP A 274 2.23 -6.40 -2.40
C TRP A 274 1.96 -5.10 -3.17
N HIS A 275 1.77 -3.99 -2.43
CA HIS A 275 1.62 -2.67 -3.06
C HIS A 275 2.89 -2.26 -3.83
N LEU A 276 4.07 -2.40 -3.21
CA LEU A 276 5.36 -2.03 -3.82
C LEU A 276 5.73 -2.90 -5.02
N GLU A 277 5.32 -4.18 -5.02
CA GLU A 277 5.52 -5.15 -6.09
C GLU A 277 4.46 -5.07 -7.20
N ASP A 278 3.59 -4.04 -7.18
CA ASP A 278 2.49 -3.89 -8.13
C ASP A 278 1.55 -5.12 -8.21
N ARG A 279 1.32 -5.80 -7.09
CA ARG A 279 0.45 -6.98 -7.00
C ARG A 279 -0.99 -6.66 -6.65
N VAL A 280 -1.27 -5.43 -6.18
CA VAL A 280 -2.61 -4.99 -5.77
C VAL A 280 -3.28 -4.23 -6.90
N LEU A 281 -4.40 -4.72 -7.40
CA LEU A 281 -5.28 -4.01 -8.33
C LEU A 281 -6.59 -3.64 -7.61
N LEU A 282 -7.07 -2.44 -7.89
CA LEU A 282 -8.27 -1.87 -7.26
C LEU A 282 -9.46 -1.92 -8.21
N HIS A 283 -10.63 -2.27 -7.69
CA HIS A 283 -11.90 -2.07 -8.37
C HIS A 283 -12.99 -1.71 -7.37
N GLY A 284 -13.46 -0.47 -7.43
CA GLY A 284 -14.37 0.06 -6.41
C GLY A 284 -13.73 -0.02 -5.02
N ASN A 285 -14.40 -0.69 -4.08
CA ASN A 285 -13.92 -0.91 -2.71
C ASN A 285 -13.29 -2.31 -2.50
N HIS A 286 -12.91 -3.00 -3.57
CA HIS A 286 -12.27 -4.31 -3.52
C HIS A 286 -10.84 -4.25 -4.05
N THR A 287 -10.02 -5.20 -3.60
CA THR A 287 -8.68 -5.44 -4.14
C THR A 287 -8.59 -6.84 -4.73
N VAL A 288 -7.85 -6.96 -5.82
CA VAL A 288 -7.37 -8.24 -6.36
C VAL A 288 -5.87 -8.29 -6.12
N ILE A 289 -5.41 -9.36 -5.48
CA ILE A 289 -3.99 -9.57 -5.14
C ILE A 289 -3.46 -10.72 -6.00
N PHE A 290 -2.39 -10.45 -6.76
CA PHE A 290 -1.67 -11.44 -7.57
C PHE A 290 -0.40 -11.95 -6.92
#